data_636240b8beccdda6671850e38286e4a6
#
_entry.id   636240b8beccdda6671850e38286e4a6
#
_cell.length_a   1.000
_cell.length_b   1.000
_cell.length_c   1.000
_cell.angle_alpha   90.00
_cell.angle_beta   90.00
_cell.angle_gamma   90.00
#
_symmetry.space_group_name_H-M   'P 1'
#
loop_
_entity.id
_entity.type
_entity.pdbx_description
1 polymer ?
#
loop_
_entity_poly.entity_id
_entity_poly.type
_entity_poly.pdbx_seq_one_letter_code
_entity_poly.pdbx_strand_id
1 'polypeptide(L)'
;MKKCVFYLCTLFALGACSTEEIQTNSIEKEIVKSDPLTARKINETINQVIKDKGRFSWSDTSSHFVWSAIYQGNKIASIGFGNSKDDFDRSKSSNAASLQNEILSIIEEHEGKKDRVLLSADEHLNQINVYIEKKETIDALRKLSSIRYLEPGDYRYFQTESEMNGMVAKSSSSSGCGLESSTLSTADYTTTTPNAKVPWSFAKHNITSAWNYSTGAGVTIGLIDSGVSFNQSLLSGSFNNGSSSGRTINKYGVYVDSVWPWSTGYDGADDKCGHGTSMASAMVAPRNNQGQPVGIAYNANLISYRAAYNVVLDGYHEQEGVKIAFTNLGNNSAVKIISMSMGHVFSVGKIEDGVKYAYSKGKLIFCAGGTSTSFTNFVGVIFPAWMPETQAITGVKENTSNQKCDVCHSGSEIAFTYQMERASGNTIPVLSYYNGQTDYVGGSSVATASTAGIAALVWAKNPSWTRDQVLNKMRQSATYYPTKNADYGYGNINVLKAVQ
;
A
#
# COMPACT_ATOMS: atom_id res chain seq x y z
N MET A 1 44.76 -28.07 78.09
CA MET A 1 44.42 -27.24 79.27
C MET A 1 43.75 -25.98 78.80
N LYS A 2 42.65 -25.69 79.50
CA LYS A 2 41.84 -24.46 79.49
C LYS A 2 41.13 -23.99 78.23
N LYS A 3 39.84 -24.18 78.32
CA LYS A 3 38.73 -23.61 77.55
C LYS A 3 38.68 -22.09 77.68
N CYS A 4 38.28 -21.40 76.64
CA CYS A 4 37.53 -20.16 76.76
C CYS A 4 36.46 -20.12 75.65
N VAL A 5 35.21 -20.06 76.14
CA VAL A 5 33.98 -19.91 75.37
C VAL A 5 33.77 -18.45 75.18
N PHE A 6 33.52 -18.00 73.96
CA PHE A 6 32.95 -16.66 73.70
C PHE A 6 31.63 -16.80 72.93
N TYR A 7 30.58 -16.36 73.56
CA TYR A 7 29.25 -16.15 72.95
C TYR A 7 29.29 -14.95 72.03
N LEU A 8 28.86 -15.13 70.79
CA LEU A 8 28.62 -14.02 69.93
C LEU A 8 27.10 -13.99 69.55
N CYS A 9 26.43 -12.90 70.00
CA CYS A 9 25.02 -12.65 69.71
C CYS A 9 24.87 -12.37 68.21
N THR A 10 24.01 -13.18 67.56
CA THR A 10 23.52 -12.92 66.21
C THR A 10 22.39 -11.89 66.25
N LEU A 11 22.64 -10.67 65.76
CA LEU A 11 21.61 -9.72 65.41
C LEU A 11 21.05 -10.08 64.01
N PHE A 12 19.78 -10.45 63.96
CA PHE A 12 19.01 -10.51 62.75
C PHE A 12 18.71 -9.09 62.26
N ALA A 13 19.35 -8.65 61.19
CA ALA A 13 18.91 -7.49 60.45
C ALA A 13 17.88 -7.96 59.40
N LEU A 14 16.62 -7.65 59.61
CA LEU A 14 15.56 -7.73 58.58
C LEU A 14 15.83 -6.66 57.55
N GLY A 15 16.44 -7.06 56.42
CA GLY A 15 16.48 -6.27 55.22
C GLY A 15 15.11 -6.26 54.57
N ALA A 16 14.38 -5.17 54.71
CA ALA A 16 13.21 -4.88 53.92
C ALA A 16 13.66 -4.68 52.47
N CYS A 17 13.28 -5.60 51.63
CA CYS A 17 13.35 -5.44 50.16
C CYS A 17 12.32 -4.40 49.79
N SER A 18 12.69 -3.14 49.63
CA SER A 18 11.88 -2.15 48.96
C SER A 18 11.92 -2.49 47.47
N THR A 19 10.84 -3.06 46.94
CA THR A 19 10.55 -3.02 45.52
C THR A 19 10.50 -1.53 45.12
N GLU A 20 11.53 -1.05 44.45
CA GLU A 20 11.40 0.16 43.66
C GLU A 20 10.36 -0.14 42.57
N GLU A 21 9.12 0.29 42.83
CA GLU A 21 8.19 0.57 41.76
C GLU A 21 8.87 1.62 40.85
N ILE A 22 9.34 1.15 39.71
CA ILE A 22 9.80 2.04 38.65
C ILE A 22 8.61 2.98 38.37
N GLN A 23 8.73 4.20 38.82
CA GLN A 23 7.78 5.27 38.55
C GLN A 23 7.71 5.57 37.07
N THR A 24 6.95 4.76 36.35
CA THR A 24 6.45 5.11 35.00
C THR A 24 5.48 6.31 35.03
N ASN A 25 5.09 6.77 36.21
CA ASN A 25 4.19 7.91 36.43
C ASN A 25 4.87 9.29 36.47
N SER A 26 6.19 9.39 36.43
CA SER A 26 6.85 10.69 36.49
C SER A 26 7.09 11.34 35.14
N ILE A 27 7.04 10.56 34.03
CA ILE A 27 7.19 11.11 32.67
C ILE A 27 5.86 11.68 32.16
N GLU A 28 4.71 11.12 32.58
CA GLU A 28 3.39 11.65 32.19
C GLU A 28 2.97 12.93 32.95
N LYS A 29 3.53 13.22 34.09
CA LYS A 29 3.15 14.41 34.90
C LYS A 29 3.89 15.70 34.54
N GLU A 30 4.96 15.65 33.77
CA GLU A 30 5.70 16.86 33.34
C GLU A 30 5.40 17.36 31.93
N ILE A 31 4.56 16.65 31.14
CA ILE A 31 4.14 17.10 29.80
C ILE A 31 2.68 17.57 29.83
N VAL A 32 2.32 18.44 30.73
CA VAL A 32 1.24 19.41 30.50
C VAL A 32 1.89 20.66 29.88
N LYS A 33 2.53 20.49 28.74
CA LYS A 33 2.93 21.62 27.91
C LYS A 33 1.82 21.89 26.93
N SER A 34 1.39 23.13 26.89
CA SER A 34 0.43 23.71 25.93
C SER A 34 0.91 23.66 24.47
N ASP A 35 2.17 23.31 24.23
CA ASP A 35 2.81 23.39 22.93
C ASP A 35 2.79 22.05 22.18
N PRO A 36 2.64 22.07 20.84
CA PRO A 36 2.67 20.86 20.04
C PRO A 36 4.06 20.20 20.05
N LEU A 37 4.09 18.89 20.01
CA LEU A 37 5.31 18.11 19.83
C LEU A 37 5.98 18.44 18.51
N THR A 38 7.31 18.39 18.49
CA THR A 38 8.07 18.49 17.24
C THR A 38 7.85 17.25 16.37
N ALA A 39 7.98 17.40 15.05
CA ALA A 39 7.88 16.27 14.11
C ALA A 39 8.90 15.16 14.43
N ARG A 40 10.12 15.51 14.85
CA ARG A 40 11.13 14.56 15.35
C ARG A 40 10.59 13.71 16.51
N LYS A 41 9.99 14.33 17.53
CA LYS A 41 9.46 13.62 18.71
C LYS A 41 8.29 12.71 18.33
N ILE A 42 7.45 13.14 17.39
CA ILE A 42 6.35 12.34 16.86
C ILE A 42 6.90 11.10 16.15
N ASN A 43 7.87 11.26 15.24
CA ASN A 43 8.47 10.14 14.51
C ASN A 43 9.22 9.16 15.42
N GLU A 44 9.99 9.65 16.39
CA GLU A 44 10.65 8.80 17.41
C GLU A 44 9.62 7.93 18.15
N THR A 45 8.47 8.50 18.51
CA THR A 45 7.40 7.77 19.17
C THR A 45 6.74 6.76 18.26
N ILE A 46 6.43 7.13 17.01
CA ILE A 46 5.88 6.21 15.99
C ILE A 46 6.83 5.02 15.81
N ASN A 47 8.12 5.29 15.59
CA ASN A 47 9.14 4.27 15.37
C ASN A 47 9.26 3.32 16.57
N GLN A 48 9.21 3.86 17.79
CA GLN A 48 9.26 3.02 18.99
C GLN A 48 8.03 2.13 19.09
N VAL A 49 6.83 2.67 18.85
CA VAL A 49 5.59 1.87 18.88
C VAL A 49 5.59 0.78 17.82
N ILE A 50 6.06 1.08 16.59
CA ILE A 50 6.17 0.06 15.54
C ILE A 50 7.15 -1.04 15.93
N LYS A 51 8.30 -0.69 16.50
CA LYS A 51 9.30 -1.66 16.98
C LYS A 51 8.74 -2.57 18.08
N ASP A 52 7.98 -2.00 19.02
CA ASP A 52 7.48 -2.71 20.20
C ASP A 52 6.23 -3.54 19.89
N LYS A 53 5.33 -3.03 19.04
CA LYS A 53 4.00 -3.60 18.78
C LYS A 53 3.79 -4.08 17.34
N GLY A 54 4.75 -3.86 16.44
CA GLY A 54 4.68 -4.21 15.02
C GLY A 54 3.85 -3.24 14.17
N ARG A 55 2.97 -2.44 14.78
CA ARG A 55 2.06 -1.51 14.08
C ARG A 55 1.81 -0.26 14.91
N PHE A 56 1.47 0.83 14.23
CA PHE A 56 1.05 2.09 14.82
C PHE A 56 -0.34 2.48 14.34
N SER A 57 -1.15 3.06 15.23
CA SER A 57 -2.46 3.64 14.94
C SER A 57 -2.63 4.96 15.66
N TRP A 58 -3.12 5.98 14.98
CA TRP A 58 -3.44 7.28 15.57
C TRP A 58 -4.53 7.18 16.64
N SER A 59 -5.46 6.25 16.49
CA SER A 59 -6.56 6.03 17.45
C SER A 59 -6.06 5.58 18.82
N ASP A 60 -4.89 4.95 18.90
CA ASP A 60 -4.30 4.43 20.15
C ASP A 60 -3.44 5.49 20.88
N THR A 61 -3.38 6.71 20.35
CA THR A 61 -2.55 7.79 20.89
C THR A 61 -3.38 8.84 21.64
N SER A 62 -2.73 9.68 22.44
CA SER A 62 -3.40 10.78 23.15
C SER A 62 -3.90 11.87 22.19
N SER A 63 -4.90 12.63 22.62
CA SER A 63 -5.35 13.82 21.86
C SER A 63 -4.23 14.83 21.62
N HIS A 64 -3.33 15.00 22.58
CA HIS A 64 -2.17 15.89 22.44
C HIS A 64 -1.22 15.41 21.33
N PHE A 65 -1.01 14.09 21.21
CA PHE A 65 -0.16 13.52 20.18
C PHE A 65 -0.76 13.72 18.77
N VAL A 66 -2.06 13.41 18.60
CA VAL A 66 -2.75 13.61 17.33
C VAL A 66 -2.83 15.09 16.98
N TRP A 67 -3.17 15.96 17.92
CA TRP A 67 -3.17 17.41 17.73
C TRP A 67 -1.80 17.93 17.28
N SER A 68 -0.74 17.46 17.93
CA SER A 68 0.63 17.83 17.55
C SER A 68 0.96 17.46 16.12
N ALA A 69 0.59 16.25 15.69
CA ALA A 69 0.81 15.81 14.31
C ALA A 69 -0.06 16.58 13.29
N ILE A 70 -1.31 16.90 13.62
CA ILE A 70 -2.16 17.78 12.84
C ILE A 70 -1.54 19.18 12.71
N TYR A 71 -1.01 19.71 13.80
CA TYR A 71 -0.36 21.03 13.81
C TYR A 71 0.86 21.07 12.89
N GLN A 72 1.67 19.99 12.87
CA GLN A 72 2.83 19.85 11.98
C GLN A 72 2.40 19.62 10.51
N GLY A 73 1.21 19.06 10.28
CA GLY A 73 0.66 18.70 8.97
C GLY A 73 -0.38 19.71 8.46
N ASN A 74 0.02 20.96 8.25
CA ASN A 74 -0.85 22.04 7.70
C ASN A 74 -2.18 22.24 8.46
N LYS A 75 -2.29 21.74 9.70
CA LYS A 75 -3.51 21.80 10.55
C LYS A 75 -4.72 21.09 9.92
N ILE A 76 -4.47 20.12 9.04
CA ILE A 76 -5.52 19.31 8.41
C ILE A 76 -5.71 18.02 9.18
N ALA A 77 -6.95 17.73 9.52
CA ALA A 77 -7.39 16.46 10.07
C ALA A 77 -8.27 15.72 9.07
N SER A 78 -8.11 14.39 9.00
CA SER A 78 -9.02 13.49 8.30
C SER A 78 -9.92 12.79 9.32
N ILE A 79 -11.22 12.85 9.12
CA ILE A 79 -12.21 12.30 10.03
C ILE A 79 -13.10 11.33 9.27
N GLY A 80 -13.09 10.06 9.67
CA GLY A 80 -14.11 9.09 9.30
C GLY A 80 -15.19 9.02 10.37
N PHE A 81 -16.44 8.96 9.96
CA PHE A 81 -17.58 8.95 10.87
C PHE A 81 -18.62 7.89 10.46
N GLY A 82 -19.54 7.57 11.37
CA GLY A 82 -20.60 6.59 11.12
C GLY A 82 -21.16 6.01 12.43
N ASN A 83 -22.18 5.16 12.30
CA ASN A 83 -22.85 4.53 13.44
C ASN A 83 -22.08 3.28 13.97
N SER A 84 -21.13 2.79 13.19
CA SER A 84 -20.25 1.65 13.54
C SER A 84 -18.92 1.77 12.79
N LYS A 85 -17.95 0.92 13.13
CA LYS A 85 -16.65 0.85 12.43
C LYS A 85 -16.78 0.52 10.94
N ASP A 86 -17.84 -0.17 10.53
CA ASP A 86 -18.10 -0.58 9.15
C ASP A 86 -19.07 0.35 8.41
N ASP A 87 -19.53 1.43 9.04
CA ASP A 87 -20.39 2.43 8.42
C ASP A 87 -19.56 3.48 7.65
N PHE A 88 -18.83 3.01 6.64
CA PHE A 88 -17.97 3.84 5.78
C PHE A 88 -18.65 4.25 4.47
N ASP A 89 -19.62 3.49 3.95
CA ASP A 89 -20.29 3.71 2.67
C ASP A 89 -21.46 4.71 2.84
N ARG A 90 -21.26 5.92 2.34
CA ARG A 90 -22.21 7.02 2.47
C ARG A 90 -23.60 6.68 1.89
N SER A 91 -23.63 5.86 0.83
CA SER A 91 -24.90 5.45 0.20
C SER A 91 -25.75 4.51 1.06
N LYS A 92 -25.14 3.87 2.06
CA LYS A 92 -25.79 2.93 2.98
C LYS A 92 -26.09 3.54 4.35
N SER A 93 -25.51 4.69 4.66
CA SER A 93 -25.70 5.37 5.94
C SER A 93 -26.94 6.27 5.90
N SER A 94 -27.93 5.99 6.73
CA SER A 94 -29.20 6.73 6.75
C SER A 94 -29.10 8.15 7.34
N ASN A 95 -28.06 8.42 8.13
CA ASN A 95 -27.89 9.67 8.87
C ASN A 95 -26.52 10.35 8.63
N ALA A 96 -25.79 9.95 7.58
CA ALA A 96 -24.47 10.49 7.27
C ALA A 96 -24.40 12.02 7.25
N ALA A 97 -25.40 12.67 6.64
CA ALA A 97 -25.45 14.13 6.58
C ALA A 97 -25.66 14.75 7.98
N SER A 98 -26.49 14.15 8.84
CA SER A 98 -26.69 14.61 10.21
C SER A 98 -25.44 14.51 11.05
N LEU A 99 -24.74 13.36 10.98
CA LEU A 99 -23.48 13.15 11.69
C LEU A 99 -22.39 14.12 11.21
N GLN A 100 -22.28 14.33 9.91
CA GLN A 100 -21.35 15.30 9.34
C GLN A 100 -21.63 16.72 9.88
N ASN A 101 -22.88 17.14 9.91
CA ASN A 101 -23.27 18.46 10.41
C ASN A 101 -23.00 18.62 11.92
N GLU A 102 -23.26 17.58 12.72
CA GLU A 102 -22.90 17.55 14.14
C GLU A 102 -21.40 17.76 14.36
N ILE A 103 -20.57 17.01 13.63
CA ILE A 103 -19.10 17.11 13.69
C ILE A 103 -18.64 18.52 13.30
N LEU A 104 -19.16 19.06 12.20
CA LEU A 104 -18.81 20.40 11.72
C LEU A 104 -19.23 21.48 12.73
N SER A 105 -20.41 21.36 13.34
CA SER A 105 -20.88 22.31 14.35
C SER A 105 -19.97 22.36 15.58
N ILE A 106 -19.47 21.21 16.04
CA ILE A 106 -18.50 21.13 17.15
C ILE A 106 -17.17 21.79 16.76
N ILE A 107 -16.70 21.55 15.52
CA ILE A 107 -15.46 22.17 15.04
C ILE A 107 -15.63 23.68 14.96
N GLU A 108 -16.71 24.17 14.40
CA GLU A 108 -17.02 25.59 14.27
C GLU A 108 -17.10 26.30 15.63
N GLU A 109 -17.75 25.65 16.62
CA GLU A 109 -17.85 26.18 18.00
C GLU A 109 -16.48 26.38 18.63
N HIS A 110 -15.60 25.39 18.50
CA HIS A 110 -14.26 25.45 19.10
C HIS A 110 -13.30 26.34 18.32
N GLU A 111 -13.28 26.25 16.99
CA GLU A 111 -12.33 27.00 16.15
C GLU A 111 -12.75 28.45 15.93
N GLY A 112 -14.04 28.78 16.11
CA GLY A 112 -14.55 30.13 15.91
C GLY A 112 -14.57 30.61 14.45
N LYS A 113 -14.55 29.69 13.49
CA LYS A 113 -14.48 29.95 12.04
C LYS A 113 -15.61 29.20 11.33
N LYS A 114 -16.64 29.93 10.91
CA LYS A 114 -17.78 29.30 10.22
C LYS A 114 -17.50 28.91 8.76
N ASP A 115 -16.67 29.67 8.05
CA ASP A 115 -16.58 29.57 6.58
C ASP A 115 -15.35 28.80 6.08
N ARG A 116 -14.52 28.21 6.95
CA ARG A 116 -13.22 27.63 6.56
C ARG A 116 -12.80 26.33 7.29
N VAL A 117 -13.71 25.70 8.01
CA VAL A 117 -13.35 24.47 8.74
C VAL A 117 -13.40 23.24 7.83
N LEU A 118 -14.31 23.18 6.87
CA LEU A 118 -14.41 22.07 5.93
C LEU A 118 -13.48 22.30 4.72
N LEU A 119 -12.50 21.43 4.54
CA LEU A 119 -11.64 21.40 3.37
C LEU A 119 -12.29 20.60 2.23
N SER A 120 -12.76 19.39 2.54
CA SER A 120 -13.47 18.54 1.59
C SER A 120 -14.35 17.52 2.30
N ALA A 121 -15.43 17.08 1.62
CA ALA A 121 -16.26 15.95 2.01
C ALA A 121 -16.28 14.93 0.87
N ASP A 122 -16.19 13.65 1.21
CA ASP A 122 -16.23 12.59 0.19
C ASP A 122 -17.67 12.31 -0.25
N GLU A 123 -17.85 12.05 -1.54
CA GLU A 123 -19.17 11.77 -2.13
C GLU A 123 -19.63 10.33 -1.88
N HIS A 124 -18.73 9.40 -1.69
CA HIS A 124 -18.99 7.98 -1.56
C HIS A 124 -18.76 7.45 -0.15
N LEU A 125 -17.89 8.12 0.62
CA LEU A 125 -17.45 7.67 1.95
C LEU A 125 -17.95 8.62 3.05
N ASN A 126 -18.20 8.08 4.24
CA ASN A 126 -18.44 8.86 5.44
C ASN A 126 -17.10 9.42 5.97
N GLN A 127 -16.53 10.36 5.21
CA GLN A 127 -15.22 10.95 5.47
C GLN A 127 -15.22 12.42 5.09
N ILE A 128 -14.58 13.24 5.93
CA ILE A 128 -14.30 14.65 5.70
C ILE A 128 -12.86 14.98 6.02
N ASN A 129 -12.31 15.99 5.34
CA ASN A 129 -11.06 16.65 5.71
C ASN A 129 -11.40 18.05 6.23
N VAL A 130 -10.82 18.39 7.38
CA VAL A 130 -11.17 19.61 8.10
C VAL A 130 -9.91 20.32 8.60
N TYR A 131 -10.03 21.65 8.81
CA TYR A 131 -9.00 22.42 9.45
C TYR A 131 -9.22 22.46 10.96
N ILE A 132 -8.21 22.05 11.74
CA ILE A 132 -8.23 22.06 13.20
C ILE A 132 -6.93 22.66 13.73
N GLU A 133 -7.04 23.70 14.55
CA GLU A 133 -5.91 24.39 15.16
C GLU A 133 -5.79 24.13 16.67
N LYS A 134 -6.94 23.90 17.33
CA LYS A 134 -7.01 23.78 18.79
C LYS A 134 -7.09 22.33 19.26
N LYS A 135 -6.36 22.02 20.34
CA LYS A 135 -6.40 20.68 20.96
C LYS A 135 -7.79 20.35 21.53
N GLU A 136 -8.47 21.35 22.05
CA GLU A 136 -9.80 21.23 22.63
C GLU A 136 -10.83 20.69 21.63
N THR A 137 -10.68 21.02 20.35
CA THR A 137 -11.49 20.48 19.25
C THR A 137 -11.30 18.98 19.13
N ILE A 138 -10.04 18.49 19.21
CA ILE A 138 -9.74 17.05 19.18
C ILE A 138 -10.34 16.36 20.41
N ASP A 139 -10.21 16.97 21.61
CA ASP A 139 -10.78 16.43 22.84
C ASP A 139 -12.32 16.33 22.79
N ALA A 140 -12.98 17.29 22.16
CA ALA A 140 -14.43 17.27 21.97
C ALA A 140 -14.86 16.19 20.98
N LEU A 141 -14.22 16.14 19.81
CA LEU A 141 -14.54 15.16 18.77
C LEU A 141 -14.32 13.71 19.22
N ARG A 142 -13.26 13.43 19.97
CA ARG A 142 -12.98 12.08 20.49
C ARG A 142 -13.99 11.56 21.51
N LYS A 143 -14.88 12.39 22.03
CA LYS A 143 -15.99 11.98 22.90
C LYS A 143 -17.19 11.44 22.12
N LEU A 144 -17.25 11.70 20.81
CA LEU A 144 -18.34 11.24 19.98
C LEU A 144 -18.12 9.78 19.58
N SER A 145 -19.09 8.93 19.86
CA SER A 145 -19.10 7.53 19.44
C SER A 145 -19.24 7.35 17.92
N SER A 146 -19.65 8.41 17.22
CA SER A 146 -19.77 8.45 15.76
C SER A 146 -18.45 8.69 15.03
N ILE A 147 -17.37 9.03 15.72
CA ILE A 147 -16.02 9.14 15.10
C ILE A 147 -15.41 7.75 14.98
N ARG A 148 -15.18 7.31 13.75
CA ARG A 148 -14.52 6.03 13.43
C ARG A 148 -13.00 6.14 13.50
N TYR A 149 -12.47 7.24 12.99
CA TYR A 149 -11.06 7.66 13.14
C TYR A 149 -10.96 9.18 13.07
N LEU A 150 -9.94 9.71 13.72
CA LEU A 150 -9.51 11.11 13.66
C LEU A 150 -7.99 11.12 13.58
N GLU A 151 -7.45 11.53 12.44
CA GLU A 151 -6.05 11.39 12.08
C GLU A 151 -5.50 12.68 11.48
N PRO A 152 -4.16 12.90 11.55
CA PRO A 152 -3.53 13.96 10.77
C PRO A 152 -3.75 13.72 9.27
N GLY A 153 -4.26 14.72 8.56
CA GLY A 153 -4.57 14.61 7.12
C GLY A 153 -3.37 14.85 6.20
N ASP A 154 -2.31 15.51 6.71
CA ASP A 154 -1.12 15.87 5.91
C ASP A 154 0.18 15.76 6.73
N TYR A 155 0.30 14.77 7.60
CA TYR A 155 1.54 14.54 8.35
C TYR A 155 2.56 13.77 7.49
N ARG A 156 3.72 14.38 7.24
CA ARG A 156 4.76 13.86 6.33
C ARG A 156 5.83 13.10 7.09
N TYR A 157 5.55 11.84 7.40
CA TYR A 157 6.42 10.96 8.16
C TYR A 157 7.76 10.71 7.45
N PHE A 158 7.74 10.34 6.17
CA PHE A 158 8.96 9.99 5.42
C PHE A 158 9.84 11.19 5.12
N GLN A 159 9.25 12.36 4.88
CA GLN A 159 10.03 13.59 4.70
C GLN A 159 10.81 13.91 5.97
N THR A 160 10.16 13.83 7.14
CA THR A 160 10.80 14.09 8.43
C THR A 160 11.88 13.06 8.74
N GLU A 161 11.67 11.78 8.44
CA GLU A 161 12.69 10.73 8.59
C GLU A 161 13.89 10.96 7.69
N SER A 162 13.67 11.42 6.45
CA SER A 162 14.75 11.79 5.53
C SER A 162 15.61 12.92 6.09
N GLU A 163 14.99 13.95 6.63
CA GLU A 163 15.67 15.08 7.26
C GLU A 163 16.45 14.64 8.52
N MET A 164 15.83 13.82 9.37
CA MET A 164 16.45 13.30 10.60
C MET A 164 17.70 12.47 10.31
N ASN A 165 17.70 11.70 9.24
CA ASN A 165 18.82 10.84 8.85
C ASN A 165 19.88 11.57 8.00
N GLY A 166 19.75 12.89 7.81
CA GLY A 166 20.67 13.69 6.98
C GLY A 166 20.61 13.34 5.49
N MET A 167 19.59 12.60 5.08
CA MET A 167 19.34 12.30 3.68
C MET A 167 18.57 13.47 3.07
N VAL A 168 19.28 14.37 2.45
CA VAL A 168 18.67 15.29 1.47
C VAL A 168 17.95 14.38 0.46
N ALA A 169 16.71 14.76 0.10
CA ALA A 169 15.91 14.03 -0.88
C ALA A 169 16.79 13.61 -2.09
N LYS A 170 17.38 12.44 -1.98
CA LYS A 170 18.26 11.88 -2.99
C LYS A 170 17.51 10.80 -3.72
N SER A 171 17.28 11.13 -4.96
CA SER A 171 17.09 10.23 -6.08
C SER A 171 15.85 9.31 -6.03
N SER A 172 15.23 9.26 -7.16
CA SER A 172 14.25 8.33 -7.67
C SER A 172 14.36 6.86 -7.15
N SER A 173 15.55 6.38 -6.82
CA SER A 173 15.79 4.99 -6.41
C SER A 173 15.24 4.63 -5.01
N SER A 174 15.16 5.58 -4.07
CA SER A 174 14.63 5.32 -2.72
C SER A 174 13.10 5.38 -2.64
N SER A 175 12.45 5.97 -3.64
CA SER A 175 10.99 6.12 -3.75
C SER A 175 10.34 5.17 -4.78
N GLY A 176 11.10 4.21 -5.33
CA GLY A 176 10.64 3.31 -6.39
C GLY A 176 10.57 3.93 -7.77
N CYS A 177 10.93 5.22 -7.93
CA CYS A 177 10.96 5.89 -9.23
C CYS A 177 12.26 5.62 -9.99
N GLY A 178 12.16 5.53 -11.32
CA GLY A 178 13.27 5.42 -12.25
C GLY A 178 12.75 5.55 -13.67
N LEU A 179 13.35 6.44 -14.45
CA LEU A 179 13.07 6.62 -15.89
C LEU A 179 14.19 6.01 -16.74
N GLU A 180 15.16 5.39 -16.09
CA GLU A 180 16.28 4.73 -16.70
C GLU A 180 15.83 3.54 -17.57
N SER A 181 16.71 3.14 -18.45
CA SER A 181 16.52 1.95 -19.28
C SER A 181 17.73 1.05 -19.17
N SER A 182 17.49 -0.25 -19.24
CA SER A 182 18.54 -1.27 -19.23
C SER A 182 18.44 -2.15 -20.45
N THR A 183 19.62 -2.55 -20.98
CA THR A 183 19.68 -3.60 -21.99
C THR A 183 19.48 -4.95 -21.29
N LEU A 184 18.46 -5.69 -21.74
CA LEU A 184 18.18 -7.00 -21.21
C LEU A 184 19.20 -8.04 -21.62
N SER A 185 19.70 -8.81 -20.65
CA SER A 185 20.50 -9.99 -20.91
C SER A 185 19.66 -11.07 -21.63
N THR A 186 20.21 -11.71 -22.63
CA THR A 186 19.55 -12.82 -23.34
C THR A 186 19.26 -14.04 -22.46
N ALA A 187 19.96 -14.14 -21.32
CA ALA A 187 19.69 -15.17 -20.31
C ALA A 187 18.35 -14.92 -19.54
N ASP A 188 17.81 -13.70 -19.58
CA ASP A 188 16.68 -13.29 -18.74
C ASP A 188 15.34 -13.32 -19.46
N TYR A 189 15.33 -13.77 -20.73
CA TYR A 189 14.09 -13.96 -21.49
C TYR A 189 14.23 -15.07 -22.54
N THR A 190 13.09 -15.56 -22.97
CA THR A 190 12.95 -16.34 -24.21
C THR A 190 12.10 -15.54 -25.21
N THR A 191 12.11 -15.93 -26.48
CA THR A 191 11.28 -15.26 -27.49
C THR A 191 10.08 -16.12 -27.85
N THR A 192 8.91 -15.50 -28.04
CA THR A 192 7.68 -16.14 -28.50
C THR A 192 7.10 -15.42 -29.72
N THR A 193 6.37 -16.13 -30.55
CA THR A 193 5.68 -15.56 -31.72
C THR A 193 4.69 -14.48 -31.26
N PRO A 194 4.56 -13.31 -31.95
CA PRO A 194 5.26 -12.99 -33.22
C PRO A 194 6.72 -12.52 -33.04
N ASN A 195 7.13 -11.97 -31.93
CA ASN A 195 8.52 -11.60 -31.56
C ASN A 195 8.61 -11.01 -30.15
N ALA A 196 7.75 -11.42 -29.21
CA ALA A 196 7.77 -10.86 -27.87
C ALA A 196 8.80 -11.56 -26.97
N LYS A 197 9.45 -10.82 -26.09
CA LYS A 197 10.33 -11.35 -25.04
C LYS A 197 9.51 -11.80 -23.84
N VAL A 198 9.64 -13.06 -23.49
CA VAL A 198 8.99 -13.71 -22.35
C VAL A 198 9.95 -13.69 -21.17
N PRO A 199 9.65 -12.96 -20.08
CA PRO A 199 10.50 -12.92 -18.89
C PRO A 199 10.77 -14.30 -18.30
N TRP A 200 11.97 -14.54 -17.79
CA TRP A 200 12.44 -15.82 -17.25
C TRP A 200 11.50 -16.43 -16.20
N SER A 201 10.86 -15.58 -15.36
CA SER A 201 9.95 -16.01 -14.31
C SER A 201 8.69 -16.70 -14.82
N PHE A 202 8.30 -16.47 -16.09
CA PHE A 202 7.09 -17.08 -16.65
C PHE A 202 7.19 -18.60 -16.71
N ALA A 203 8.38 -19.14 -17.00
CA ALA A 203 8.61 -20.58 -16.98
C ALA A 203 8.47 -21.16 -15.55
N LYS A 204 8.88 -20.41 -14.52
CA LYS A 204 8.82 -20.84 -13.11
C LYS A 204 7.38 -20.96 -12.59
N HIS A 205 6.47 -20.20 -13.15
CA HIS A 205 5.06 -20.18 -12.82
C HIS A 205 4.16 -20.89 -13.85
N ASN A 206 4.73 -21.52 -14.91
CA ASN A 206 4.03 -22.17 -16.01
C ASN A 206 3.06 -21.22 -16.77
N ILE A 207 3.41 -19.92 -16.89
CA ILE A 207 2.54 -18.90 -17.50
C ILE A 207 2.39 -19.14 -19.01
N THR A 208 3.48 -19.43 -19.73
CA THR A 208 3.44 -19.65 -21.19
C THR A 208 2.57 -20.86 -21.56
N SER A 209 2.60 -21.92 -20.78
CA SER A 209 1.72 -23.08 -20.96
C SER A 209 0.25 -22.76 -20.64
N ALA A 210 0.01 -21.86 -19.67
CA ALA A 210 -1.33 -21.41 -19.30
C ALA A 210 -2.00 -20.58 -20.41
N TRP A 211 -1.24 -19.92 -21.29
CA TRP A 211 -1.78 -19.15 -22.41
C TRP A 211 -2.57 -19.98 -23.43
N ASN A 212 -2.37 -21.31 -23.48
CA ASN A 212 -3.21 -22.20 -24.25
C ASN A 212 -4.66 -22.29 -23.71
N TYR A 213 -4.91 -21.84 -22.48
CA TYR A 213 -6.21 -21.91 -21.84
C TYR A 213 -6.80 -20.52 -21.57
N SER A 214 -5.96 -19.52 -21.31
CA SER A 214 -6.39 -18.15 -21.00
C SER A 214 -5.28 -17.14 -21.26
N THR A 215 -5.65 -15.99 -21.82
CA THR A 215 -4.75 -14.86 -22.10
C THR A 215 -5.17 -13.59 -21.35
N GLY A 216 -6.19 -13.70 -20.48
CA GLY A 216 -6.76 -12.56 -19.75
C GLY A 216 -7.86 -11.79 -20.50
N ALA A 217 -8.26 -12.24 -21.67
CA ALA A 217 -9.25 -11.54 -22.49
C ALA A 217 -10.59 -11.34 -21.73
N GLY A 218 -11.17 -10.14 -21.86
CA GLY A 218 -12.44 -9.77 -21.24
C GLY A 218 -12.34 -9.36 -19.75
N VAL A 219 -11.17 -9.53 -19.11
CA VAL A 219 -10.96 -9.04 -17.73
C VAL A 219 -10.33 -7.65 -17.74
N THR A 220 -10.82 -6.78 -16.90
CA THR A 220 -10.25 -5.43 -16.68
C THR A 220 -9.52 -5.39 -15.34
N ILE A 221 -8.24 -5.01 -15.38
CA ILE A 221 -7.41 -4.75 -14.20
C ILE A 221 -7.40 -3.24 -13.95
N GLY A 222 -7.65 -2.82 -12.72
CA GLY A 222 -7.40 -1.48 -12.22
C GLY A 222 -5.99 -1.39 -11.65
N LEU A 223 -5.20 -0.44 -12.07
CA LEU A 223 -3.88 -0.13 -11.52
C LEU A 223 -3.94 1.19 -10.76
N ILE A 224 -3.58 1.17 -9.48
CA ILE A 224 -3.37 2.36 -8.64
C ILE A 224 -1.88 2.53 -8.45
N ASP A 225 -1.27 3.53 -9.11
CA ASP A 225 0.17 3.73 -9.12
C ASP A 225 0.55 5.18 -9.50
N SER A 226 1.77 5.42 -9.92
CA SER A 226 2.29 6.72 -10.39
C SER A 226 1.82 7.12 -11.79
N GLY A 227 0.95 6.33 -12.44
CA GLY A 227 0.46 6.54 -13.79
C GLY A 227 0.99 5.49 -14.78
N VAL A 228 0.71 5.67 -16.06
CA VAL A 228 1.28 4.88 -17.17
C VAL A 228 1.69 5.83 -18.28
N SER A 229 2.95 5.76 -18.68
CA SER A 229 3.56 6.70 -19.64
C SER A 229 2.80 6.76 -20.98
N PHE A 230 2.54 7.95 -21.45
CA PHE A 230 2.06 8.18 -22.82
C PHE A 230 3.17 7.97 -23.86
N ASN A 231 4.44 8.04 -23.45
CA ASN A 231 5.61 7.85 -24.30
C ASN A 231 5.93 6.37 -24.56
N GLN A 232 5.29 5.42 -23.83
CA GLN A 232 5.39 3.99 -24.07
C GLN A 232 4.27 3.53 -25.03
N SER A 233 4.58 3.38 -26.33
CA SER A 233 3.58 3.08 -27.36
C SER A 233 2.84 1.76 -27.11
N LEU A 234 3.53 0.72 -26.61
CA LEU A 234 2.93 -0.58 -26.30
C LEU A 234 1.97 -0.54 -25.11
N LEU A 235 1.99 0.52 -24.30
CA LEU A 235 1.01 0.80 -23.26
C LEU A 235 0.16 2.04 -23.60
N SER A 236 0.05 2.36 -24.89
CA SER A 236 -0.73 3.48 -25.43
C SER A 236 -1.33 3.10 -26.79
N GLY A 237 -1.02 3.81 -27.86
CA GLY A 237 -1.58 3.61 -29.20
C GLY A 237 -1.34 2.20 -29.81
N SER A 238 -0.27 1.51 -29.39
CA SER A 238 0.08 0.16 -29.84
C SER A 238 -0.30 -0.95 -28.85
N PHE A 239 -1.25 -0.69 -27.95
CA PHE A 239 -1.67 -1.64 -26.92
C PHE A 239 -2.21 -2.96 -27.49
N ASN A 240 -2.74 -2.95 -28.72
CA ASN A 240 -3.19 -4.12 -29.46
C ASN A 240 -2.15 -4.63 -30.49
N ASN A 241 -0.85 -4.46 -30.21
CA ASN A 241 0.21 -4.92 -31.11
C ASN A 241 0.42 -6.45 -31.06
N GLY A 242 0.84 -7.03 -32.20
CA GLY A 242 1.21 -8.43 -32.30
C GLY A 242 0.02 -9.38 -32.15
N SER A 243 0.09 -10.29 -31.17
CA SER A 243 -1.00 -11.24 -30.89
C SER A 243 -2.03 -10.71 -29.88
N SER A 244 -1.89 -9.46 -29.42
CA SER A 244 -2.86 -8.81 -28.55
C SER A 244 -3.90 -8.05 -29.35
N SER A 245 -5.18 -8.22 -29.02
CA SER A 245 -6.28 -7.59 -29.75
C SER A 245 -7.55 -7.46 -28.91
N GLY A 246 -8.45 -6.57 -29.35
CA GLY A 246 -9.79 -6.44 -28.76
C GLY A 246 -9.82 -5.95 -27.32
N ARG A 247 -8.77 -5.25 -26.84
CA ARG A 247 -8.64 -4.74 -25.48
C ARG A 247 -8.41 -3.24 -25.44
N THR A 248 -8.64 -2.67 -24.28
CA THR A 248 -8.58 -1.23 -24.05
C THR A 248 -7.62 -0.88 -22.93
N ILE A 249 -7.02 0.30 -23.03
CA ILE A 249 -6.28 0.95 -21.94
C ILE A 249 -6.85 2.35 -21.74
N ASN A 250 -7.25 2.66 -20.49
CA ASN A 250 -7.71 3.98 -20.09
C ASN A 250 -6.81 4.48 -18.96
N LYS A 251 -6.39 5.74 -19.03
CA LYS A 251 -5.49 6.37 -18.09
C LYS A 251 -6.16 7.59 -17.46
N TYR A 252 -6.20 7.65 -16.13
CA TYR A 252 -6.78 8.74 -15.35
C TYR A 252 -5.76 9.29 -14.37
N GLY A 253 -5.85 10.59 -14.06
CA GLY A 253 -5.07 11.24 -13.03
C GLY A 253 -5.99 11.78 -11.95
N VAL A 254 -5.70 11.44 -10.69
CA VAL A 254 -6.40 11.92 -9.49
C VAL A 254 -5.43 12.47 -8.44
N TYR A 255 -4.16 12.57 -8.80
CA TYR A 255 -3.12 13.18 -7.98
C TYR A 255 -3.02 14.68 -8.29
N VAL A 256 -2.84 15.46 -7.23
CA VAL A 256 -2.54 16.90 -7.31
C VAL A 256 -1.08 17.10 -6.90
N ASP A 257 -0.25 17.55 -7.82
CA ASP A 257 1.16 17.84 -7.54
C ASP A 257 1.31 19.19 -6.80
N SER A 258 1.04 19.14 -5.50
CA SER A 258 1.12 20.31 -4.63
C SER A 258 1.41 19.92 -3.18
N VAL A 259 2.17 20.76 -2.49
CA VAL A 259 2.39 20.65 -1.04
C VAL A 259 1.24 21.26 -0.24
N TRP A 260 0.29 21.92 -0.88
CA TRP A 260 -0.81 22.61 -0.21
C TRP A 260 -2.11 21.79 -0.31
N PRO A 261 -2.67 21.30 0.82
CA PRO A 261 -3.88 20.44 0.83
C PRO A 261 -5.12 21.05 0.15
N TRP A 262 -5.20 22.37 0.05
CA TRP A 262 -6.31 23.08 -0.61
C TRP A 262 -6.18 23.22 -2.11
N SER A 263 -5.09 22.76 -2.71
CA SER A 263 -4.95 22.71 -4.17
C SER A 263 -5.85 21.62 -4.76
N THR A 264 -6.46 21.89 -5.94
CA THR A 264 -7.48 21.00 -6.53
C THR A 264 -7.20 20.58 -7.98
N GLY A 265 -6.20 21.14 -8.63
CA GLY A 265 -5.87 20.81 -10.03
C GLY A 265 -5.15 19.48 -10.17
N TYR A 266 -5.77 18.48 -10.79
CA TYR A 266 -5.10 17.20 -11.09
C TYR A 266 -3.96 17.39 -12.09
N ASP A 267 -2.82 16.75 -11.84
CA ASP A 267 -1.59 16.86 -12.64
C ASP A 267 -1.58 15.93 -13.87
N GLY A 268 -2.73 15.37 -14.23
CA GLY A 268 -2.91 14.48 -15.38
C GLY A 268 -2.55 13.03 -15.10
N ALA A 269 -2.67 12.20 -16.13
CA ALA A 269 -2.58 10.75 -16.05
C ALA A 269 -1.20 10.17 -16.39
N ASP A 270 -0.29 11.02 -16.94
CA ASP A 270 1.03 10.58 -17.38
C ASP A 270 1.90 10.17 -16.19
N ASP A 271 2.62 9.08 -16.35
CA ASP A 271 3.58 8.62 -15.34
C ASP A 271 4.78 9.57 -15.31
N LYS A 272 5.13 10.11 -14.16
CA LYS A 272 6.34 10.94 -13.99
C LYS A 272 7.41 10.26 -13.15
N CYS A 273 7.14 9.01 -12.73
CA CYS A 273 8.00 8.21 -11.88
C CYS A 273 8.59 7.00 -12.61
N GLY A 274 7.86 6.43 -13.59
CA GLY A 274 8.24 5.21 -14.31
C GLY A 274 7.75 3.92 -13.65
N HIS A 275 7.43 3.96 -12.35
CA HIS A 275 7.02 2.77 -11.59
C HIS A 275 5.71 2.18 -12.11
N GLY A 276 4.66 2.97 -12.27
CA GLY A 276 3.37 2.48 -12.75
C GLY A 276 3.43 1.93 -14.18
N THR A 277 4.28 2.51 -15.04
CA THR A 277 4.53 1.98 -16.39
C THR A 277 5.13 0.57 -16.33
N SER A 278 6.12 0.35 -15.44
CA SER A 278 6.72 -0.96 -15.22
C SER A 278 5.71 -1.98 -14.66
N MET A 279 4.84 -1.57 -13.73
CA MET A 279 3.77 -2.42 -13.18
C MET A 279 2.74 -2.78 -14.26
N ALA A 280 2.30 -1.84 -15.06
CA ALA A 280 1.42 -2.09 -16.21
C ALA A 280 2.06 -3.04 -17.21
N SER A 281 3.36 -2.90 -17.46
CA SER A 281 4.12 -3.81 -18.33
C SER A 281 4.07 -5.24 -17.84
N ALA A 282 4.42 -5.49 -16.58
CA ALA A 282 4.43 -6.84 -16.00
C ALA A 282 3.05 -7.52 -16.07
N MET A 283 1.97 -6.74 -15.91
CA MET A 283 0.60 -7.27 -15.99
C MET A 283 0.13 -7.52 -17.41
N VAL A 284 0.23 -6.49 -18.31
CA VAL A 284 -0.57 -6.43 -19.52
C VAL A 284 0.17 -5.97 -20.78
N ALA A 285 1.49 -5.83 -20.77
CA ALA A 285 2.20 -5.50 -22.02
C ALA A 285 1.79 -6.45 -23.14
N PRO A 286 1.58 -5.96 -24.39
CA PRO A 286 1.08 -6.82 -25.47
C PRO A 286 2.09 -7.92 -25.85
N ARG A 287 1.59 -9.03 -26.33
CA ARG A 287 2.42 -10.05 -26.99
C ARG A 287 2.80 -9.54 -28.38
N ASN A 288 3.74 -8.60 -28.36
CA ASN A 288 4.08 -7.70 -29.46
C ASN A 288 5.00 -8.33 -30.52
N ASN A 289 5.13 -7.66 -31.66
CA ASN A 289 6.07 -8.02 -32.72
C ASN A 289 7.36 -7.18 -32.72
N GLN A 290 7.60 -6.37 -31.69
CA GLN A 290 8.67 -5.40 -31.63
C GLN A 290 9.91 -5.88 -30.85
N GLY A 291 9.95 -7.14 -30.42
CA GLY A 291 11.06 -7.66 -29.62
C GLY A 291 11.10 -7.09 -28.19
N GLN A 292 9.95 -6.68 -27.64
CA GLN A 292 9.83 -6.09 -26.32
C GLN A 292 9.21 -7.09 -25.31
N PRO A 293 9.38 -6.88 -23.97
CA PRO A 293 8.76 -7.71 -22.96
C PRO A 293 7.24 -7.80 -23.09
N VAL A 294 6.69 -8.98 -22.77
CA VAL A 294 5.25 -9.27 -22.73
C VAL A 294 4.76 -9.37 -21.28
N GLY A 295 3.55 -8.90 -21.02
CA GLY A 295 2.87 -9.05 -19.73
C GLY A 295 2.17 -10.41 -19.60
N ILE A 296 1.86 -10.80 -18.36
CA ILE A 296 1.24 -12.10 -18.04
C ILE A 296 -0.12 -12.24 -18.69
N ALA A 297 -0.99 -11.25 -18.56
CA ALA A 297 -2.35 -11.23 -19.13
C ALA A 297 -2.41 -10.32 -20.36
N TYR A 298 -1.65 -10.66 -21.38
CA TYR A 298 -1.43 -9.81 -22.55
C TYR A 298 -2.69 -9.47 -23.39
N ASN A 299 -3.86 -10.02 -23.04
CA ASN A 299 -5.15 -9.68 -23.61
C ASN A 299 -6.14 -9.07 -22.60
N ALA A 300 -5.73 -8.80 -21.37
CA ALA A 300 -6.55 -8.08 -20.41
C ALA A 300 -6.65 -6.58 -20.73
N ASN A 301 -7.77 -5.97 -20.34
CA ASN A 301 -7.93 -4.52 -20.34
C ASN A 301 -7.21 -3.88 -19.13
N LEU A 302 -6.83 -2.62 -19.26
CA LEU A 302 -6.25 -1.84 -18.17
C LEU A 302 -7.00 -0.53 -17.95
N ILE A 303 -7.27 -0.22 -16.68
CA ILE A 303 -7.65 1.12 -16.23
C ILE A 303 -6.58 1.55 -15.22
N SER A 304 -5.78 2.56 -15.56
CA SER A 304 -4.72 3.08 -14.71
C SER A 304 -5.14 4.40 -14.08
N TYR A 305 -4.87 4.53 -12.79
CA TYR A 305 -4.97 5.78 -12.04
C TYR A 305 -3.58 6.24 -11.58
N ARG A 306 -3.16 7.43 -12.04
CA ARG A 306 -2.08 8.16 -11.39
C ARG A 306 -2.63 8.74 -10.09
N ALA A 307 -2.35 8.06 -8.98
CA ALA A 307 -2.88 8.37 -7.67
C ALA A 307 -1.87 9.10 -6.77
N ALA A 308 -0.57 9.01 -7.10
CA ALA A 308 0.51 9.67 -6.38
C ALA A 308 1.68 9.97 -7.32
N TYR A 309 2.65 10.74 -6.81
CA TYR A 309 3.89 11.01 -7.54
C TYR A 309 4.80 9.77 -7.57
N ASN A 310 4.94 9.08 -6.44
CA ASN A 310 5.79 7.90 -6.25
C ASN A 310 5.06 6.83 -5.44
N VAL A 311 5.77 5.80 -4.95
CA VAL A 311 5.16 4.67 -4.23
C VAL A 311 4.96 4.92 -2.72
N VAL A 312 5.34 6.09 -2.22
CA VAL A 312 5.24 6.47 -0.80
C VAL A 312 4.04 7.40 -0.59
N LEU A 313 3.14 7.03 0.31
CA LEU A 313 1.87 7.74 0.53
C LEU A 313 1.97 8.71 1.70
N ASP A 314 2.92 9.65 1.62
CA ASP A 314 3.31 10.47 2.77
C ASP A 314 2.43 11.71 2.99
N GLY A 315 1.91 12.32 1.94
CA GLY A 315 1.18 13.58 2.04
C GLY A 315 -0.32 13.46 1.76
N TYR A 316 -1.01 14.59 1.93
CA TYR A 316 -2.44 14.71 1.74
C TYR A 316 -2.90 14.23 0.35
N HIS A 317 -2.24 14.70 -0.71
CA HIS A 317 -2.67 14.45 -2.08
C HIS A 317 -2.42 13.03 -2.56
N GLU A 318 -1.36 12.36 -2.09
CA GLU A 318 -1.11 10.95 -2.35
C GLU A 318 -2.19 10.08 -1.71
N GLN A 319 -2.56 10.38 -0.47
CA GLN A 319 -3.59 9.64 0.27
C GLN A 319 -4.99 9.87 -0.32
N GLU A 320 -5.32 11.11 -0.71
CA GLU A 320 -6.58 11.44 -1.40
C GLU A 320 -6.64 10.77 -2.77
N GLY A 321 -5.58 10.83 -3.56
CA GLY A 321 -5.51 10.21 -4.88
C GLY A 321 -5.74 8.70 -4.82
N VAL A 322 -5.11 8.01 -3.87
CA VAL A 322 -5.31 6.57 -3.66
C VAL A 322 -6.75 6.25 -3.23
N LYS A 323 -7.32 7.02 -2.28
CA LYS A 323 -8.72 6.86 -1.87
C LYS A 323 -9.67 7.03 -3.05
N ILE A 324 -9.51 8.09 -3.85
CA ILE A 324 -10.33 8.36 -5.05
C ILE A 324 -10.18 7.24 -6.08
N ALA A 325 -8.96 6.76 -6.30
CA ALA A 325 -8.72 5.66 -7.25
C ALA A 325 -9.45 4.37 -6.82
N PHE A 326 -9.42 4.01 -5.53
CA PHE A 326 -10.16 2.86 -5.01
C PHE A 326 -11.67 3.01 -5.16
N THR A 327 -12.24 4.18 -4.84
CA THR A 327 -13.68 4.42 -4.99
C THR A 327 -14.12 4.38 -6.44
N ASN A 328 -13.38 5.00 -7.35
CA ASN A 328 -13.68 5.00 -8.78
C ASN A 328 -13.58 3.60 -9.39
N LEU A 329 -12.51 2.85 -9.09
CA LEU A 329 -12.37 1.45 -9.55
C LEU A 329 -13.42 0.55 -8.90
N GLY A 330 -13.80 0.82 -7.65
CA GLY A 330 -14.89 0.14 -6.95
C GLY A 330 -16.21 0.28 -7.69
N ASN A 331 -16.56 1.49 -8.09
CA ASN A 331 -17.80 1.82 -8.82
C ASN A 331 -17.81 1.33 -10.29
N ASN A 332 -16.65 1.07 -10.87
CA ASN A 332 -16.58 0.59 -12.24
C ASN A 332 -16.86 -0.92 -12.31
N SER A 333 -18.03 -1.30 -12.81
CA SER A 333 -18.47 -2.71 -12.90
C SER A 333 -17.61 -3.58 -13.82
N ALA A 334 -16.90 -3.00 -14.79
CA ALA A 334 -15.99 -3.72 -15.67
C ALA A 334 -14.72 -4.18 -14.96
N VAL A 335 -14.27 -3.43 -13.93
CA VAL A 335 -13.08 -3.77 -13.15
C VAL A 335 -13.36 -4.96 -12.25
N LYS A 336 -12.50 -5.96 -12.33
CA LYS A 336 -12.54 -7.17 -11.50
C LYS A 336 -11.41 -7.19 -10.46
N ILE A 337 -10.23 -6.75 -10.85
CA ILE A 337 -8.99 -6.85 -10.10
C ILE A 337 -8.44 -5.44 -9.89
N ILE A 338 -7.91 -5.17 -8.70
CA ILE A 338 -7.15 -3.95 -8.41
C ILE A 338 -5.75 -4.36 -7.98
N SER A 339 -4.72 -3.76 -8.60
CA SER A 339 -3.32 -3.89 -8.23
C SER A 339 -2.80 -2.57 -7.70
N MET A 340 -2.19 -2.59 -6.52
CA MET A 340 -1.59 -1.42 -5.88
C MET A 340 -0.22 -1.76 -5.33
N SER A 341 0.82 -1.10 -5.84
CA SER A 341 2.20 -1.30 -5.42
C SER A 341 2.77 -0.07 -4.70
N MET A 342 1.97 0.50 -3.81
CA MET A 342 2.26 1.68 -3.00
C MET A 342 1.88 1.43 -1.55
N GLY A 343 2.45 2.18 -0.60
CA GLY A 343 2.11 1.94 0.80
C GLY A 343 2.62 2.98 1.79
N HIS A 344 2.30 2.70 3.05
CA HIS A 344 2.73 3.44 4.23
C HIS A 344 3.13 2.48 5.36
N VAL A 345 3.91 2.95 6.34
CA VAL A 345 4.33 2.12 7.49
C VAL A 345 3.28 2.01 8.59
N PHE A 346 2.21 2.79 8.51
CA PHE A 346 1.05 2.73 9.41
C PHE A 346 -0.26 2.98 8.65
N SER A 347 -1.39 2.70 9.30
CA SER A 347 -2.72 2.86 8.70
C SER A 347 -3.04 4.31 8.37
N VAL A 348 -3.79 4.49 7.27
CA VAL A 348 -4.40 5.75 6.85
C VAL A 348 -5.90 5.51 6.65
N GLY A 349 -6.73 6.05 7.52
CA GLY A 349 -8.16 5.73 7.61
C GLY A 349 -8.94 6.00 6.32
N LYS A 350 -8.64 7.10 5.62
CA LYS A 350 -9.30 7.39 4.33
C LYS A 350 -8.97 6.36 3.25
N ILE A 351 -7.76 5.81 3.25
CA ILE A 351 -7.36 4.71 2.33
C ILE A 351 -8.02 3.41 2.76
N GLU A 352 -8.08 3.11 4.06
CA GLU A 352 -8.81 1.95 4.57
C GLU A 352 -10.26 1.94 4.08
N ASP A 353 -10.95 3.08 4.18
CA ASP A 353 -12.33 3.22 3.70
C ASP A 353 -12.44 2.98 2.20
N GLY A 354 -11.50 3.51 1.38
CA GLY A 354 -11.44 3.26 -0.05
C GLY A 354 -11.23 1.79 -0.40
N VAL A 355 -10.33 1.10 0.30
CA VAL A 355 -10.09 -0.34 0.15
C VAL A 355 -11.34 -1.14 0.50
N LYS A 356 -11.96 -0.88 1.67
CA LYS A 356 -13.21 -1.53 2.10
C LYS A 356 -14.34 -1.28 1.11
N TYR A 357 -14.44 -0.07 0.58
CA TYR A 357 -15.43 0.28 -0.44
C TYR A 357 -15.26 -0.56 -1.70
N ALA A 358 -14.05 -0.58 -2.28
CA ALA A 358 -13.78 -1.38 -3.48
C ALA A 358 -14.00 -2.88 -3.22
N TYR A 359 -13.58 -3.38 -2.06
CA TYR A 359 -13.82 -4.77 -1.65
C TYR A 359 -15.32 -5.09 -1.55
N SER A 360 -16.13 -4.20 -0.97
CA SER A 360 -17.59 -4.36 -0.86
C SER A 360 -18.29 -4.41 -2.22
N LYS A 361 -17.67 -3.84 -3.27
CA LYS A 361 -18.12 -3.92 -4.67
C LYS A 361 -17.60 -5.17 -5.40
N GLY A 362 -17.01 -6.14 -4.69
CA GLY A 362 -16.59 -7.43 -5.23
C GLY A 362 -15.22 -7.43 -5.92
N LYS A 363 -14.38 -6.41 -5.72
CA LYS A 363 -13.05 -6.35 -6.34
C LYS A 363 -12.07 -7.28 -5.62
N LEU A 364 -11.22 -7.97 -6.38
CA LEU A 364 -10.06 -8.69 -5.88
C LEU A 364 -8.87 -7.73 -5.83
N ILE A 365 -8.37 -7.46 -4.63
CA ILE A 365 -7.37 -6.40 -4.40
C ILE A 365 -6.04 -7.04 -4.02
N PHE A 366 -5.00 -6.76 -4.80
CA PHE A 366 -3.61 -7.14 -4.51
C PHE A 366 -2.81 -5.91 -4.11
N CYS A 367 -2.07 -6.03 -2.99
CA CYS A 367 -1.21 -4.97 -2.49
C CYS A 367 0.20 -5.50 -2.22
N ALA A 368 1.20 -4.66 -2.51
CA ALA A 368 2.60 -5.01 -2.26
C ALA A 368 2.88 -5.12 -0.77
N GLY A 369 3.45 -6.25 -0.35
CA GLY A 369 3.78 -6.52 1.05
C GLY A 369 4.85 -5.60 1.64
N GLY A 370 5.60 -4.93 0.80
CA GLY A 370 6.63 -3.97 1.16
C GLY A 370 7.99 -4.30 0.56
N THR A 371 8.72 -3.23 0.26
CA THR A 371 10.11 -3.29 -0.19
C THR A 371 10.95 -2.43 0.74
N SER A 372 12.04 -2.97 1.25
CA SER A 372 12.94 -2.27 2.16
C SER A 372 13.54 -1.05 1.48
N THR A 373 13.30 0.08 2.09
CA THR A 373 14.01 1.33 1.85
C THR A 373 14.80 1.66 3.12
N SER A 374 15.59 2.73 3.12
CA SER A 374 16.24 3.22 4.34
C SER A 374 15.26 3.50 5.50
N PHE A 375 13.96 3.67 5.19
CA PHE A 375 12.91 4.03 6.15
C PHE A 375 12.01 2.86 6.55
N THR A 376 12.00 1.74 5.82
CA THR A 376 11.05 0.65 6.00
C THR A 376 11.69 -0.70 6.33
N ASN A 377 13.01 -0.77 6.46
CA ASN A 377 13.74 -2.01 6.70
C ASN A 377 13.43 -2.69 8.05
N PHE A 378 12.82 -1.97 8.99
CA PHE A 378 12.44 -2.46 10.32
C PHE A 378 10.95 -2.85 10.42
N VAL A 379 10.19 -2.70 9.33
CA VAL A 379 8.75 -2.99 9.29
C VAL A 379 8.52 -4.33 8.62
N GLY A 380 7.50 -5.06 9.05
CA GLY A 380 7.01 -6.26 8.37
C GLY A 380 6.22 -5.92 7.11
N VAL A 381 5.09 -6.61 6.88
CA VAL A 381 4.17 -6.25 5.78
C VAL A 381 3.62 -4.85 6.01
N ILE A 382 3.62 -4.00 4.97
CA ILE A 382 3.19 -2.58 5.05
C ILE A 382 1.69 -2.40 4.77
N PHE A 383 1.16 -1.24 5.16
CA PHE A 383 -0.20 -0.79 4.81
C PHE A 383 -0.30 -0.43 3.31
N PRO A 384 -1.40 -0.77 2.59
CA PRO A 384 -2.60 -1.46 3.06
C PRO A 384 -2.56 -2.99 2.90
N ALA A 385 -1.41 -3.57 2.55
CA ALA A 385 -1.30 -5.00 2.26
C ALA A 385 -1.71 -5.91 3.44
N TRP A 386 -1.58 -5.45 4.68
CA TRP A 386 -2.00 -6.23 5.86
C TRP A 386 -3.51 -6.21 6.12
N MET A 387 -4.31 -5.44 5.38
CA MET A 387 -5.76 -5.40 5.55
C MET A 387 -6.41 -6.72 5.13
N PRO A 388 -7.47 -7.19 5.83
CA PRO A 388 -8.14 -8.45 5.50
C PRO A 388 -8.83 -8.42 4.12
N GLU A 389 -9.15 -7.24 3.61
CA GLU A 389 -9.75 -7.02 2.29
C GLU A 389 -8.76 -7.17 1.15
N THR A 390 -7.45 -7.19 1.44
CA THR A 390 -6.40 -7.24 0.45
C THR A 390 -5.67 -8.59 0.45
N GLN A 391 -4.98 -8.88 -0.63
CA GLN A 391 -4.05 -10.00 -0.72
C GLN A 391 -2.63 -9.41 -0.78
N ALA A 392 -1.87 -9.56 0.31
CA ALA A 392 -0.49 -9.12 0.38
C ALA A 392 0.41 -10.02 -0.47
N ILE A 393 1.24 -9.44 -1.33
CA ILE A 393 2.13 -10.17 -2.21
C ILE A 393 3.59 -9.79 -1.93
N THR A 394 4.47 -10.80 -1.92
CA THR A 394 5.91 -10.56 -1.80
C THR A 394 6.70 -11.26 -2.90
N GLY A 395 7.89 -10.72 -3.18
CA GLY A 395 8.85 -11.30 -4.10
C GLY A 395 9.76 -12.33 -3.43
N VAL A 396 10.07 -13.41 -4.14
CA VAL A 396 11.03 -14.44 -3.72
C VAL A 396 12.12 -14.65 -4.76
N LYS A 397 13.23 -15.25 -4.33
CA LYS A 397 14.36 -15.62 -5.20
C LYS A 397 13.98 -16.74 -6.14
N GLU A 398 14.74 -16.89 -7.20
CA GLU A 398 14.56 -17.94 -8.20
C GLU A 398 14.60 -19.34 -7.55
N ASN A 399 13.76 -20.26 -8.05
CA ASN A 399 13.66 -21.67 -7.63
C ASN A 399 13.20 -21.89 -6.17
N THR A 400 12.59 -20.91 -5.54
CA THR A 400 12.06 -21.03 -4.18
C THR A 400 10.70 -20.35 -4.04
N SER A 401 9.99 -20.63 -2.96
CA SER A 401 8.78 -19.90 -2.52
C SER A 401 8.88 -19.44 -1.06
N ASN A 402 10.03 -19.64 -0.42
CA ASN A 402 10.26 -19.32 0.98
C ASN A 402 11.62 -18.63 1.27
N GLN A 403 12.24 -18.06 0.25
CA GLN A 403 13.39 -17.20 0.41
C GLN A 403 13.06 -15.85 -0.23
N LYS A 404 12.75 -14.86 0.57
CA LYS A 404 12.40 -13.53 0.08
C LYS A 404 13.51 -12.92 -0.76
N CYS A 405 13.17 -12.05 -1.69
CA CYS A 405 14.12 -11.22 -2.41
C CYS A 405 14.88 -10.33 -1.41
N ASP A 406 16.04 -9.84 -1.78
CA ASP A 406 16.94 -9.13 -0.85
C ASP A 406 16.29 -7.91 -0.19
N VAL A 407 15.40 -7.23 -0.92
CA VAL A 407 14.68 -6.04 -0.45
C VAL A 407 13.22 -6.27 -0.06
N CYS A 408 12.68 -7.48 -0.26
CA CYS A 408 11.26 -7.74 -0.01
C CYS A 408 10.95 -7.95 1.48
N HIS A 409 9.75 -7.56 1.91
CA HIS A 409 9.22 -7.90 3.22
C HIS A 409 8.49 -9.26 3.18
N SER A 410 8.40 -9.93 4.33
CA SER A 410 7.64 -11.17 4.53
C SER A 410 6.90 -11.11 5.86
N GLY A 411 5.92 -11.98 6.07
CA GLY A 411 5.12 -12.02 7.30
C GLY A 411 3.84 -12.81 7.12
N SER A 412 3.10 -12.94 8.22
CA SER A 412 1.88 -13.76 8.30
C SER A 412 0.74 -13.29 7.40
N GLU A 413 0.76 -12.02 7.01
CA GLU A 413 -0.23 -11.41 6.13
C GLU A 413 -0.04 -11.78 4.67
N ILE A 414 1.17 -12.19 4.26
CA ILE A 414 1.45 -12.58 2.87
C ILE A 414 0.46 -13.67 2.42
N ALA A 415 -0.17 -13.42 1.29
CA ALA A 415 -1.07 -14.38 0.65
C ALA A 415 -0.34 -15.26 -0.36
N PHE A 416 0.48 -14.67 -1.24
CA PHE A 416 1.22 -15.37 -2.27
C PHE A 416 2.62 -14.79 -2.46
N THR A 417 3.48 -15.58 -3.11
CA THR A 417 4.80 -15.16 -3.55
C THR A 417 4.93 -15.23 -5.07
N TYR A 418 5.89 -14.46 -5.60
CA TYR A 418 6.25 -14.51 -7.01
C TYR A 418 7.79 -14.54 -7.16
N GLN A 419 8.31 -15.45 -7.98
CA GLN A 419 9.74 -15.52 -8.24
C GLN A 419 10.17 -14.35 -9.12
N MET A 420 10.90 -13.39 -8.53
CA MET A 420 11.22 -12.13 -9.19
C MET A 420 12.70 -11.74 -9.18
N GLU A 421 13.56 -12.49 -8.47
CA GLU A 421 14.99 -12.22 -8.36
C GLU A 421 15.79 -13.47 -8.69
N ARG A 422 16.69 -13.40 -9.66
CA ARG A 422 17.58 -14.48 -10.08
C ARG A 422 18.81 -14.57 -9.16
N ALA A 423 19.49 -15.70 -9.20
CA ALA A 423 20.78 -15.87 -8.54
C ALA A 423 21.85 -14.87 -9.04
N SER A 424 21.72 -14.38 -10.28
CA SER A 424 22.55 -13.30 -10.84
C SER A 424 22.27 -11.92 -10.27
N GLY A 425 21.20 -11.75 -9.48
CA GLY A 425 20.69 -10.45 -9.02
C GLY A 425 19.74 -9.76 -10.01
N ASN A 426 19.60 -10.27 -11.25
CA ASN A 426 18.69 -9.70 -12.22
C ASN A 426 17.22 -9.97 -11.82
N THR A 427 16.35 -8.99 -12.06
CA THR A 427 14.92 -9.03 -11.71
C THR A 427 14.04 -9.25 -12.95
N ILE A 428 12.84 -8.72 -13.00
CA ILE A 428 11.88 -8.99 -14.06
C ILE A 428 12.06 -8.02 -15.22
N PRO A 429 12.30 -8.52 -16.47
CA PRO A 429 12.28 -7.70 -17.67
C PRO A 429 10.90 -7.06 -17.91
N VAL A 430 10.87 -5.74 -18.10
CA VAL A 430 9.66 -4.96 -18.37
C VAL A 430 9.90 -3.93 -19.48
N LEU A 431 8.80 -3.34 -19.99
CA LEU A 431 8.88 -2.10 -20.77
C LEU A 431 9.29 -0.96 -19.84
N SER A 432 10.23 -0.14 -20.29
CA SER A 432 10.58 1.11 -19.60
C SER A 432 9.63 2.24 -19.99
N TYR A 433 9.86 3.41 -19.43
CA TYR A 433 9.06 4.62 -19.62
C TYR A 433 8.94 5.06 -21.09
N TYR A 434 10.02 4.97 -21.86
CA TYR A 434 10.06 5.41 -23.26
C TYR A 434 9.84 4.25 -24.23
N ASN A 435 9.27 4.58 -25.38
CA ASN A 435 9.08 3.61 -26.47
C ASN A 435 10.39 2.96 -26.91
N GLY A 436 10.34 1.64 -27.15
CA GLY A 436 11.49 0.87 -27.57
C GLY A 436 12.51 0.55 -26.49
N GLN A 437 12.35 1.09 -25.27
CA GLN A 437 13.24 0.85 -24.14
C GLN A 437 12.69 -0.23 -23.21
N THR A 438 13.62 -0.92 -22.55
CA THR A 438 13.35 -1.97 -21.57
C THR A 438 14.08 -1.66 -20.26
N ASP A 439 13.65 -2.29 -19.18
CA ASP A 439 14.32 -2.21 -17.90
C ASP A 439 14.09 -3.49 -17.09
N TYR A 440 14.75 -3.57 -15.93
CA TYR A 440 14.52 -4.57 -14.91
C TYR A 440 13.80 -3.95 -13.72
N VAL A 441 12.74 -4.60 -13.25
CA VAL A 441 12.03 -4.15 -12.04
C VAL A 441 11.94 -5.26 -11.01
N GLY A 442 12.14 -4.90 -9.75
CA GLY A 442 12.16 -5.83 -8.62
C GLY A 442 11.19 -5.46 -7.49
N GLY A 443 11.38 -6.09 -6.34
CA GLY A 443 10.61 -5.82 -5.13
C GLY A 443 9.24 -6.49 -5.10
N SER A 444 8.52 -6.27 -4.00
CA SER A 444 7.13 -6.74 -3.84
C SER A 444 6.18 -6.11 -4.86
N SER A 445 6.54 -4.97 -5.45
CA SER A 445 5.76 -4.26 -6.46
C SER A 445 5.52 -5.09 -7.70
N VAL A 446 6.59 -5.57 -8.36
CA VAL A 446 6.46 -6.40 -9.56
C VAL A 446 5.84 -7.76 -9.27
N ALA A 447 6.07 -8.31 -8.08
CA ALA A 447 5.43 -9.55 -7.63
C ALA A 447 3.90 -9.35 -7.54
N THR A 448 3.44 -8.21 -7.03
CA THR A 448 2.03 -7.83 -6.92
C THR A 448 1.38 -7.66 -8.30
N ALA A 449 2.00 -6.87 -9.17
CA ALA A 449 1.55 -6.68 -10.54
C ALA A 449 1.47 -8.02 -11.29
N SER A 450 2.50 -8.85 -11.18
CA SER A 450 2.51 -10.19 -11.79
C SER A 450 1.37 -11.07 -11.26
N THR A 451 1.11 -11.05 -9.94
CA THR A 451 0.03 -11.84 -9.35
C THR A 451 -1.35 -11.34 -9.78
N ALA A 452 -1.53 -10.02 -9.96
CA ALA A 452 -2.76 -9.46 -10.54
C ALA A 452 -2.97 -9.91 -11.99
N GLY A 453 -1.90 -10.00 -12.79
CA GLY A 453 -1.94 -10.59 -14.13
C GLY A 453 -2.32 -12.08 -14.11
N ILE A 454 -1.79 -12.85 -13.15
CA ILE A 454 -2.19 -14.28 -12.96
C ILE A 454 -3.68 -14.38 -12.63
N ALA A 455 -4.17 -13.55 -11.71
CA ALA A 455 -5.60 -13.53 -11.36
C ALA A 455 -6.48 -13.22 -12.58
N ALA A 456 -6.03 -12.36 -13.50
CA ALA A 456 -6.76 -12.06 -14.73
C ALA A 456 -6.82 -13.28 -15.67
N LEU A 457 -5.76 -14.09 -15.75
CA LEU A 457 -5.80 -15.36 -16.49
C LEU A 457 -6.85 -16.32 -15.91
N VAL A 458 -6.86 -16.49 -14.58
CA VAL A 458 -7.80 -17.37 -13.88
C VAL A 458 -9.24 -16.89 -14.05
N TRP A 459 -9.48 -15.58 -13.92
CA TRP A 459 -10.83 -15.02 -14.04
C TRP A 459 -11.34 -15.05 -15.49
N ALA A 460 -10.48 -14.76 -16.49
CA ALA A 460 -10.85 -14.85 -17.90
C ALA A 460 -11.23 -16.28 -18.32
N LYS A 461 -10.62 -17.31 -17.74
CA LYS A 461 -11.01 -18.71 -17.94
C LYS A 461 -12.41 -19.00 -17.37
N ASN A 462 -12.79 -18.31 -16.31
CA ASN A 462 -14.02 -18.54 -15.57
C ASN A 462 -14.75 -17.20 -15.31
N PRO A 463 -15.32 -16.56 -16.35
CA PRO A 463 -15.81 -15.19 -16.29
C PRO A 463 -17.02 -14.99 -15.33
N SER A 464 -17.75 -16.05 -15.05
CA SER A 464 -18.89 -16.05 -14.12
C SER A 464 -18.51 -16.22 -12.65
N TRP A 465 -17.24 -16.53 -12.35
CA TRP A 465 -16.81 -16.74 -10.98
C TRP A 465 -16.80 -15.45 -10.17
N THR A 466 -17.07 -15.61 -8.89
CA THR A 466 -16.91 -14.54 -7.90
C THR A 466 -15.41 -14.34 -7.60
N ARG A 467 -15.09 -13.21 -6.99
CA ARG A 467 -13.75 -12.92 -6.45
C ARG A 467 -13.21 -14.10 -5.62
N ASP A 468 -14.05 -14.63 -4.72
CA ASP A 468 -13.62 -15.66 -3.77
C ASP A 468 -13.38 -17.01 -4.45
N GLN A 469 -14.11 -17.33 -5.51
CA GLN A 469 -13.87 -18.53 -6.30
C GLN A 469 -12.54 -18.45 -7.06
N VAL A 470 -12.24 -17.29 -7.66
CA VAL A 470 -10.95 -17.05 -8.31
C VAL A 470 -9.80 -17.17 -7.30
N LEU A 471 -9.92 -16.50 -6.14
CA LEU A 471 -8.92 -16.54 -5.09
C LEU A 471 -8.69 -17.95 -4.56
N ASN A 472 -9.76 -18.74 -4.34
CA ASN A 472 -9.65 -20.13 -3.90
C ASN A 472 -8.95 -21.00 -4.94
N LYS A 473 -9.21 -20.82 -6.24
CA LYS A 473 -8.50 -21.55 -7.29
C LYS A 473 -7.01 -21.19 -7.32
N MET A 474 -6.67 -19.92 -7.13
CA MET A 474 -5.26 -19.49 -7.00
C MET A 474 -4.59 -20.17 -5.81
N ARG A 475 -5.24 -20.20 -4.64
CA ARG A 475 -4.74 -20.87 -3.41
C ARG A 475 -4.49 -22.35 -3.65
N GLN A 476 -5.47 -23.07 -4.24
CA GLN A 476 -5.40 -24.51 -4.56
C GLN A 476 -4.28 -24.85 -5.55
N SER A 477 -3.83 -23.86 -6.32
CA SER A 477 -2.79 -23.99 -7.33
C SER A 477 -1.41 -23.53 -6.84
N ALA A 478 -1.32 -23.10 -5.59
CA ALA A 478 -0.08 -22.59 -4.99
C ALA A 478 0.69 -23.68 -4.22
N THR A 479 1.97 -23.40 -3.98
CA THR A 479 2.97 -24.38 -3.48
C THR A 479 2.60 -24.98 -2.13
N TYR A 480 2.05 -24.19 -1.20
CA TYR A 480 1.81 -24.61 0.18
C TYR A 480 0.36 -24.99 0.47
N TYR A 481 -0.53 -24.97 -0.51
CA TYR A 481 -1.91 -25.39 -0.28
C TYR A 481 -1.97 -26.87 0.19
N PRO A 482 -2.79 -27.22 1.19
CA PRO A 482 -3.78 -26.38 1.89
C PRO A 482 -3.24 -25.58 3.08
N THR A 483 -2.01 -25.83 3.54
CA THR A 483 -1.45 -25.22 4.75
C THR A 483 -0.64 -23.96 4.39
N LYS A 484 -1.09 -22.81 4.91
CA LYS A 484 -0.42 -21.52 4.69
C LYS A 484 0.94 -21.49 5.45
N ASN A 485 2.01 -21.10 4.75
CA ASN A 485 3.29 -20.79 5.38
C ASN A 485 3.18 -19.47 6.17
N ALA A 486 3.83 -19.40 7.34
CA ALA A 486 3.72 -18.25 8.25
C ALA A 486 4.26 -16.94 7.65
N ASP A 487 5.31 -17.03 6.81
CA ASP A 487 6.00 -15.84 6.26
C ASP A 487 5.69 -15.59 4.78
N TYR A 488 5.27 -16.64 4.06
CA TYR A 488 5.15 -16.62 2.59
C TYR A 488 3.78 -17.03 2.08
N GLY A 489 2.79 -17.13 2.94
CA GLY A 489 1.43 -17.44 2.56
C GLY A 489 1.27 -18.80 1.87
N TYR A 490 0.50 -18.84 0.79
CA TYR A 490 0.34 -20.07 -0.01
C TYR A 490 1.52 -20.33 -0.96
N GLY A 491 2.49 -19.40 -1.05
CA GLY A 491 3.67 -19.52 -1.91
C GLY A 491 3.40 -19.20 -3.37
N ASN A 492 4.22 -19.76 -4.26
CA ASN A 492 4.17 -19.53 -5.70
C ASN A 492 2.98 -20.22 -6.36
N ILE A 493 2.27 -19.51 -7.22
CA ILE A 493 1.13 -20.05 -7.97
C ILE A 493 1.63 -20.78 -9.22
N ASN A 494 1.20 -22.02 -9.42
CA ASN A 494 1.31 -22.71 -10.70
C ASN A 494 0.12 -22.30 -11.58
N VAL A 495 0.37 -21.41 -12.53
CA VAL A 495 -0.67 -20.78 -13.34
C VAL A 495 -1.35 -21.77 -14.26
N LEU A 496 -0.62 -22.73 -14.83
CA LEU A 496 -1.24 -23.78 -15.66
C LEU A 496 -2.29 -24.57 -14.86
N LYS A 497 -1.95 -24.98 -13.63
CA LYS A 497 -2.90 -25.67 -12.75
C LYS A 497 -4.10 -24.76 -12.38
N ALA A 498 -3.88 -23.46 -12.32
CA ALA A 498 -4.93 -22.51 -11.97
C ALA A 498 -5.94 -22.27 -13.10
N VAL A 499 -5.59 -22.49 -14.37
CA VAL A 499 -6.46 -22.27 -15.54
C VAL A 499 -6.97 -23.57 -16.16
N GLN A 500 -6.55 -24.71 -15.68
CA GLN A 500 -7.13 -26.04 -15.98
C GLN A 500 -8.30 -26.34 -15.05
#